data_3c90ad64bf76c3f3fb96be0d33ff20b7
#
_entry.id   3c90ad64bf76c3f3fb96be0d33ff20b7
#
_cell.length_a   1.000
_cell.length_b   1.000
_cell.length_c   1.000
_cell.angle_alpha   90.00
_cell.angle_beta   90.00
_cell.angle_gamma   90.00
#
_symmetry.space_group_name_H-M   'P 1'
#
loop_
_entity.id
_entity.type
_entity.pdbx_description
1 polymer ?
#
loop_
_entity_poly.entity_id
_entity_poly.type
_entity_poly.pdbx_seq_one_letter_code
_entity_poly.pdbx_strand_id
1 'polypeptide(L)' 'MKPTPRQYKEAVERTEKIKEYLIKEGYADNPEMADNIIMGMSEKWYETILEDS' A
#
# COMPACT_ATOMS: atom_id res chain seq x y z
N MET A 1 -13.98 -0.95 -16.54
CA MET A 1 -12.83 -0.90 -17.47
C MET A 1 -11.63 -1.55 -16.83
N LYS A 2 -10.99 -2.49 -17.52
CA LYS A 2 -9.80 -3.15 -16.96
C LYS A 2 -8.60 -2.23 -17.13
N PRO A 3 -7.74 -2.12 -16.08
CA PRO A 3 -6.52 -1.32 -16.19
C PRO A 3 -5.57 -1.93 -17.22
N THR A 4 -4.75 -1.10 -17.83
CA THR A 4 -3.70 -1.59 -18.73
C THR A 4 -2.67 -2.37 -17.90
N PRO A 5 -1.88 -3.29 -18.51
CA PRO A 5 -0.83 -4.01 -17.79
C PRO A 5 0.14 -3.09 -17.05
N ARG A 6 0.44 -1.93 -17.63
CA ARG A 6 1.31 -0.95 -17.00
C ARG A 6 0.69 -0.34 -15.75
N GLN A 7 -0.58 0.04 -15.83
CA GLN A 7 -1.30 0.61 -14.69
C GLN A 7 -1.44 -0.41 -13.56
N TYR A 8 -1.70 -1.66 -13.92
CA TYR A 8 -1.81 -2.74 -12.95
C TYR A 8 -0.49 -2.92 -12.20
N LYS A 9 0.61 -2.92 -12.92
CA LYS A 9 1.94 -3.08 -12.33
C LYS A 9 2.27 -1.94 -11.36
N GLU A 10 1.96 -0.71 -11.75
CA GLU A 10 2.19 0.45 -10.90
C GLU A 10 1.36 0.39 -9.62
N ALA A 11 0.12 -0.06 -9.71
CA ALA A 11 -0.74 -0.22 -8.55
C ALA A 11 -0.20 -1.27 -7.59
N VAL A 12 0.28 -2.40 -8.11
CA VAL A 12 0.86 -3.46 -7.31
C VAL A 12 2.12 -2.97 -6.60
N GLU A 13 2.99 -2.26 -7.30
CA GLU A 13 4.22 -1.73 -6.73
C GLU A 13 3.95 -0.73 -5.60
N ARG A 14 2.96 0.14 -5.77
CA ARG A 14 2.57 1.08 -4.72
C ARG A 14 2.04 0.36 -3.49
N THR A 15 1.20 -0.64 -3.71
CA THR A 15 0.64 -1.43 -2.62
C THR A 15 1.75 -2.14 -1.83
N GLU A 16 2.72 -2.70 -2.53
CA GLU A 16 3.85 -3.36 -1.88
C GLU A 16 4.69 -2.41 -1.04
N LYS A 17 4.94 -1.20 -1.54
CA LYS A 17 5.67 -0.18 -0.79
C LYS A 17 4.95 0.18 0.50
N ILE A 18 3.64 0.33 0.43
CA ILE A 18 2.84 0.65 1.62
C ILE A 18 2.85 -0.50 2.61
N LYS A 19 2.76 -1.73 2.14
CA LYS A 19 2.85 -2.90 3.02
C LYS A 19 4.19 -2.94 3.74
N GLU A 20 5.28 -2.72 3.04
CA GLU A 20 6.61 -2.69 3.63
C GLU A 20 6.73 -1.59 4.67
N TYR A 21 6.20 -0.42 4.38
CA TYR A 21 6.19 0.71 5.30
C TYR A 21 5.45 0.33 6.59
N LEU A 22 4.26 -0.24 6.46
CA LEU A 22 3.44 -0.61 7.61
C LEU A 22 4.14 -1.64 8.50
N ILE A 23 4.80 -2.60 7.88
CA ILE A 23 5.53 -3.63 8.62
C ILE A 23 6.76 -3.03 9.30
N LYS A 24 7.52 -2.22 8.58
CA LYS A 24 8.74 -1.59 9.08
C LYS A 24 8.46 -0.67 10.25
N GLU A 25 7.38 0.10 10.19
CA GLU A 25 7.02 1.04 11.24
C GLU A 25 6.25 0.39 12.40
N GLY A 26 5.92 -0.89 12.28
CA GLY A 26 5.27 -1.62 13.35
C GLY A 26 3.75 -1.52 13.36
N TYR A 27 3.14 -0.97 12.32
CA TYR A 27 1.69 -0.94 12.20
C TYR A 27 1.11 -2.31 11.87
N ALA A 28 1.89 -3.15 11.20
CA ALA A 28 1.48 -4.49 10.84
C ALA A 28 2.59 -5.48 11.17
N ASP A 29 2.22 -6.68 11.62
CA ASP A 29 3.19 -7.74 11.95
C ASP A 29 3.53 -8.61 10.75
N ASN A 30 2.65 -8.62 9.74
CA ASN A 30 2.82 -9.48 8.57
C ASN A 30 2.10 -8.83 7.37
N PRO A 31 2.36 -9.33 6.14
CA PRO A 31 1.73 -8.75 4.94
C PRO A 31 0.21 -8.82 4.94
N GLU A 32 -0.36 -9.84 5.56
CA GLU A 32 -1.81 -9.99 5.62
C GLU A 32 -2.44 -8.86 6.46
N MET A 33 -1.84 -8.55 7.62
CA MET A 33 -2.29 -7.44 8.44
C MET A 33 -2.13 -6.10 7.71
N ALA A 34 -1.01 -5.94 7.01
CA ALA A 34 -0.78 -4.73 6.23
C ALA A 34 -1.86 -4.55 5.16
N ASP A 35 -2.25 -5.63 4.51
CA ASP A 35 -3.30 -5.62 3.50
C ASP A 35 -4.63 -5.16 4.10
N ASN A 36 -4.98 -5.69 5.27
CA ASN A 36 -6.19 -5.29 5.97
C ASN A 36 -6.18 -3.81 6.34
N ILE A 37 -5.04 -3.30 6.77
CA ILE A 37 -4.88 -1.88 7.09
C ILE A 37 -5.10 -1.03 5.84
N ILE A 38 -4.53 -1.44 4.71
CA ILE A 38 -4.67 -0.73 3.43
C ILE A 38 -6.14 -0.66 3.02
N MET A 39 -6.90 -1.74 3.21
CA MET A 39 -8.32 -1.77 2.86
C MET A 39 -9.15 -0.78 3.65
N GLY A 40 -8.76 -0.50 4.90
CA GLY A 40 -9.45 0.47 5.75
C GLY A 40 -8.78 1.84 5.82
N MET A 41 -7.69 2.03 5.09
CA MET A 41 -6.89 3.24 5.13
C MET A 41 -7.55 4.39 4.39
N SER A 42 -7.45 5.61 4.94
CA SER A 42 -7.94 6.79 4.23
C SER A 42 -7.01 7.11 3.05
N GLU A 43 -7.59 7.71 2.02
CA GLU A 43 -6.85 8.11 0.84
C GLU A 43 -5.72 9.09 1.19
N LYS A 44 -5.98 9.97 2.12
CA LYS A 44 -5.00 10.96 2.56
C LYS A 44 -3.80 10.30 3.23
N TRP A 45 -4.01 9.31 4.08
CA TRP A 45 -2.93 8.58 4.72
C TRP A 45 -2.12 7.79 3.70
N TYR A 46 -2.83 7.16 2.77
CA TYR A 46 -2.21 6.41 1.67
C TYR A 46 -1.24 7.30 0.88
N GLU A 47 -1.68 8.48 0.49
CA GLU A 47 -0.84 9.44 -0.23
C GLU A 47 0.35 9.91 0.62
N THR A 48 0.14 10.13 1.90
CA THR A 48 1.20 10.55 2.80
C THR A 48 2.32 9.51 2.88
N ILE A 49 1.95 8.23 2.96
CA ILE A 49 2.92 7.14 2.99
C ILE A 49 3.69 7.08 1.67
N LEU A 50 3.01 7.25 0.55
CA LEU A 50 3.67 7.24 -0.76
C LEU A 50 4.67 8.38 -0.92
N GLU A 51 4.37 9.54 -0.35
CA GLU A 51 5.26 10.69 -0.40
C GLU A 51 6.52 10.47 0.45
N ASP A 52 6.40 9.76 1.55
CA ASP A 52 7.50 9.49 2.47
C ASP A 52 8.39 8.33 2.03
N SER A 53 7.93 7.52 1.11
CA SER A 53 8.67 6.32 0.71
C SER A 53 9.60 6.51 -0.48
#